data_143580e10011ee231f65457e5361dc79
#
_entry.id   143580e10011ee231f65457e5361dc79
#
_cell.length_a   1.000
_cell.length_b   1.000
_cell.length_c   1.000
_cell.angle_alpha   90.00
_cell.angle_beta   90.00
_cell.angle_gamma   90.00
#
_symmetry.space_group_name_H-M   'P 1'
#
loop_
_entity.id
_entity.type
_entity.pdbx_description
1 polymer ?
#
loop_
_entity_poly.entity_id
_entity_poly.type
_entity_poly.pdbx_seq_one_letter_code
_entity_poly.pdbx_strand_id
1 'polypeptide(L)'
;ILEKSAIKQEQNKNDEALEYLHMAYDLDSSNVDVLKRLVSIYLENENFIDAEIFNNILIQKFPDDPGGFINASIISLNNSKPQKAIEYLQPKIENFNNNYSVHYILGTSYYQIGDFDNSEKHLIKALLIFPGSRSSKHTLAMIYDQNGLWIKSDSLYLELITTDSTDAQAYNNFAYSLVERHDNLELALEMSIIANRIQPKSAPYLDTLGWIYFMLEQYDKALEYVQESYSLDNTNPVILEHLADILKATDQVSKANLIYMQAIDIGGDSLSIQQKINIE
;
A
#
# COMPACT_ATOMS: atom_id res chain seq x y z
N ILE A 1 -25.37 6.50 27.62
CA ILE A 1 -24.45 5.37 27.32
C ILE A 1 -23.48 5.78 26.18
N LEU A 2 -24.01 6.24 25.05
CA LEU A 2 -23.19 6.62 23.87
C LEU A 2 -22.17 7.75 24.17
N GLU A 3 -22.54 8.74 25.00
CA GLU A 3 -21.61 9.79 25.43
C GLU A 3 -20.43 9.21 26.25
N LYS A 4 -20.70 8.23 27.13
CA LYS A 4 -19.65 7.56 27.89
C LYS A 4 -18.71 6.78 26.98
N SER A 5 -19.23 6.08 26.00
CA SER A 5 -18.41 5.40 24.99
C SER A 5 -17.52 6.38 24.21
N ALA A 6 -18.08 7.53 23.78
CA ALA A 6 -17.31 8.55 23.07
C ALA A 6 -16.13 9.09 23.91
N ILE A 7 -16.39 9.41 25.19
CA ILE A 7 -15.34 9.85 26.11
C ILE A 7 -14.24 8.79 26.28
N LYS A 8 -14.61 7.50 26.29
CA LYS A 8 -13.62 6.41 26.41
C LYS A 8 -12.77 6.26 25.14
N GLN A 9 -13.38 6.43 23.94
CA GLN A 9 -12.64 6.48 22.68
C GLN A 9 -11.66 7.66 22.63
N GLU A 10 -12.07 8.87 23.04
CA GLU A 10 -11.17 10.03 23.13
C GLU A 10 -9.99 9.81 24.08
N GLN A 11 -10.16 8.94 25.08
CA GLN A 11 -9.11 8.51 26.02
C GLN A 11 -8.27 7.34 25.51
N ASN A 12 -8.47 6.86 24.27
CA ASN A 12 -7.86 5.65 23.70
C ASN A 12 -8.13 4.37 24.53
N LYS A 13 -9.30 4.30 25.21
CA LYS A 13 -9.75 3.17 26.01
C LYS A 13 -10.81 2.37 25.27
N ASN A 14 -10.40 1.75 24.15
CA ASN A 14 -11.33 1.07 23.24
C ASN A 14 -12.11 -0.05 23.91
N ASP A 15 -11.50 -0.82 24.82
CA ASP A 15 -12.19 -1.91 25.53
C ASP A 15 -13.34 -1.39 26.41
N GLU A 16 -13.09 -0.32 27.19
CA GLU A 16 -14.13 0.32 28.01
C GLU A 16 -15.23 0.96 27.12
N ALA A 17 -14.86 1.48 25.95
CA ALA A 17 -15.82 2.01 24.97
C ALA A 17 -16.72 0.92 24.39
N LEU A 18 -16.14 -0.26 24.06
CA LEU A 18 -16.87 -1.43 23.59
C LEU A 18 -17.90 -1.92 24.61
N GLU A 19 -17.56 -1.98 25.90
CA GLU A 19 -18.53 -2.35 26.95
C GLU A 19 -19.79 -1.45 26.92
N TYR A 20 -19.60 -0.14 26.82
CA TYR A 20 -20.74 0.78 26.71
C TYR A 20 -21.50 0.65 25.40
N LEU A 21 -20.83 0.35 24.29
CA LEU A 21 -21.47 0.15 23.00
C LEU A 21 -22.29 -1.14 22.98
N HIS A 22 -21.79 -2.22 23.57
CA HIS A 22 -22.58 -3.46 23.71
C HIS A 22 -23.82 -3.26 24.58
N MET A 23 -23.68 -2.55 25.70
CA MET A 23 -24.84 -2.17 26.50
C MET A 23 -25.87 -1.34 25.71
N ALA A 24 -25.40 -0.45 24.83
CA ALA A 24 -26.28 0.34 23.97
C ALA A 24 -26.92 -0.53 22.87
N TYR A 25 -26.19 -1.48 22.30
CA TYR A 25 -26.68 -2.44 21.32
C TYR A 25 -27.75 -3.37 21.90
N ASP A 26 -27.59 -3.83 23.15
CA ASP A 26 -28.57 -4.67 23.86
C ASP A 26 -29.88 -3.92 24.09
N LEU A 27 -29.83 -2.59 24.25
CA LEU A 27 -31.02 -1.76 24.39
C LEU A 27 -31.71 -1.47 23.06
N ASP A 28 -30.94 -1.26 22.00
CA ASP A 28 -31.43 -1.02 20.63
C ASP A 28 -30.44 -1.55 19.59
N SER A 29 -30.64 -2.80 19.18
CA SER A 29 -29.82 -3.47 18.17
C SER A 29 -29.96 -2.90 16.75
N SER A 30 -30.88 -1.92 16.56
CA SER A 30 -31.10 -1.26 15.28
C SER A 30 -30.50 0.15 15.20
N ASN A 31 -29.86 0.59 16.25
CA ASN A 31 -29.25 1.93 16.29
C ASN A 31 -28.03 1.98 15.37
N VAL A 32 -28.13 2.77 14.30
CA VAL A 32 -27.09 2.88 13.28
C VAL A 32 -25.78 3.44 13.81
N ASP A 33 -25.84 4.40 14.76
CA ASP A 33 -24.64 5.01 15.34
C ASP A 33 -23.90 4.02 16.24
N VAL A 34 -24.64 3.17 16.98
CA VAL A 34 -24.05 2.09 17.77
C VAL A 34 -23.34 1.09 16.87
N LEU A 35 -24.03 0.62 15.82
CA LEU A 35 -23.45 -0.34 14.85
C LEU A 35 -22.19 0.23 14.17
N LYS A 36 -22.24 1.47 13.68
CA LYS A 36 -21.09 2.12 13.05
C LYS A 36 -19.89 2.23 14.00
N ARG A 37 -20.11 2.60 15.25
CA ARG A 37 -19.05 2.72 16.25
C ARG A 37 -18.47 1.37 16.66
N LEU A 38 -19.31 0.33 16.83
CA LEU A 38 -18.83 -1.03 17.08
C LEU A 38 -17.91 -1.49 15.95
N VAL A 39 -18.35 -1.34 14.70
CA VAL A 39 -17.54 -1.70 13.53
C VAL A 39 -16.22 -0.91 13.50
N SER A 40 -16.28 0.41 13.75
CA SER A 40 -15.08 1.27 13.75
C SER A 40 -14.04 0.79 14.76
N ILE A 41 -14.46 0.59 16.03
CA ILE A 41 -13.53 0.16 17.09
C ILE A 41 -12.97 -1.25 16.80
N TYR A 42 -13.79 -2.16 16.32
CA TYR A 42 -13.30 -3.48 15.96
C TYR A 42 -12.31 -3.45 14.80
N LEU A 43 -12.52 -2.55 13.82
CA LEU A 43 -11.54 -2.32 12.73
C LEU A 43 -10.24 -1.70 13.25
N GLU A 44 -10.34 -0.70 14.14
CA GLU A 44 -9.18 -0.06 14.78
C GLU A 44 -8.34 -1.05 15.61
N ASN A 45 -9.01 -2.01 16.26
CA ASN A 45 -8.36 -3.08 17.04
C ASN A 45 -7.96 -4.30 16.18
N GLU A 46 -8.08 -4.21 14.85
CA GLU A 46 -7.79 -5.32 13.90
C GLU A 46 -8.62 -6.60 14.19
N ASN A 47 -9.73 -6.47 14.91
CA ASN A 47 -10.65 -7.57 15.15
C ASN A 47 -11.67 -7.68 14.00
N PHE A 48 -11.20 -8.17 12.86
CA PHE A 48 -12.00 -8.26 11.64
C PHE A 48 -13.20 -9.21 11.75
N ILE A 49 -13.15 -10.19 12.67
CA ILE A 49 -14.25 -11.16 12.87
C ILE A 49 -15.47 -10.44 13.46
N ASP A 50 -15.32 -9.74 14.57
CA ASP A 50 -16.42 -9.03 15.19
C ASP A 50 -16.84 -7.82 14.35
N ALA A 51 -15.89 -7.13 13.69
CA ALA A 51 -16.21 -6.08 12.73
C ALA A 51 -17.15 -6.60 11.62
N GLU A 52 -16.89 -7.77 11.05
CA GLU A 52 -17.74 -8.37 10.00
C GLU A 52 -19.14 -8.72 10.50
N ILE A 53 -19.27 -9.24 11.74
CA ILE A 53 -20.56 -9.57 12.34
C ILE A 53 -21.46 -8.33 12.42
N PHE A 54 -20.98 -7.24 13.06
CA PHE A 54 -21.77 -6.02 13.21
C PHE A 54 -21.97 -5.29 11.89
N ASN A 55 -20.99 -5.36 10.98
CA ASN A 55 -21.09 -4.76 9.66
C ASN A 55 -22.15 -5.45 8.77
N ASN A 56 -22.30 -6.76 8.87
CA ASN A 56 -23.35 -7.49 8.16
C ASN A 56 -24.76 -7.04 8.62
N ILE A 57 -24.93 -6.78 9.91
CA ILE A 57 -26.17 -6.20 10.45
C ILE A 57 -26.38 -4.80 9.88
N LEU A 58 -25.33 -3.98 9.81
CA LEU A 58 -25.39 -2.63 9.25
C LEU A 58 -25.82 -2.65 7.78
N ILE A 59 -25.24 -3.49 6.93
CA ILE A 59 -25.61 -3.64 5.52
C ILE A 59 -27.06 -4.08 5.35
N GLN A 60 -27.52 -5.06 6.15
CA GLN A 60 -28.88 -5.58 6.07
C GLN A 60 -29.93 -4.54 6.47
N LYS A 61 -29.66 -3.77 7.51
CA LYS A 61 -30.60 -2.77 8.02
C LYS A 61 -30.55 -1.44 7.28
N PHE A 62 -29.40 -1.10 6.71
CA PHE A 62 -29.16 0.18 6.03
C PHE A 62 -28.49 0.00 4.66
N PRO A 63 -29.19 -0.63 3.69
CA PRO A 63 -28.63 -1.00 2.38
C PRO A 63 -28.30 0.20 1.48
N ASP A 64 -28.77 1.40 1.83
CA ASP A 64 -28.50 2.65 1.11
C ASP A 64 -27.38 3.50 1.77
N ASP A 65 -26.86 3.05 2.92
CA ASP A 65 -25.72 3.68 3.58
C ASP A 65 -24.40 3.11 3.02
N PRO A 66 -23.51 3.92 2.44
CA PRO A 66 -22.26 3.42 1.89
C PRO A 66 -21.30 2.85 2.94
N GLY A 67 -21.45 3.25 4.21
CA GLY A 67 -20.55 2.88 5.29
C GLY A 67 -20.39 1.36 5.46
N GLY A 68 -21.49 0.61 5.43
CA GLY A 68 -21.44 -0.85 5.55
C GLY A 68 -20.65 -1.52 4.40
N PHE A 69 -20.86 -1.05 3.18
CA PHE A 69 -20.14 -1.58 2.00
C PHE A 69 -18.67 -1.18 2.00
N ILE A 70 -18.35 0.05 2.41
CA ILE A 70 -16.98 0.54 2.59
C ILE A 70 -16.26 -0.34 3.63
N ASN A 71 -16.85 -0.56 4.79
CA ASN A 71 -16.26 -1.39 5.84
C ASN A 71 -16.03 -2.83 5.39
N ALA A 72 -17.01 -3.47 4.71
CA ALA A 72 -16.85 -4.80 4.15
C ALA A 72 -15.71 -4.89 3.15
N SER A 73 -15.52 -3.82 2.36
CA SER A 73 -14.42 -3.73 1.40
C SER A 73 -13.07 -3.55 2.08
N ILE A 74 -12.99 -2.72 3.14
CA ILE A 74 -11.78 -2.56 3.96
C ILE A 74 -11.41 -3.91 4.61
N ILE A 75 -12.37 -4.61 5.22
CA ILE A 75 -12.14 -5.95 5.80
C ILE A 75 -11.63 -6.92 4.72
N SER A 76 -12.19 -6.85 3.52
CA SER A 76 -11.77 -7.71 2.41
C SER A 76 -10.33 -7.41 1.96
N LEU A 77 -9.95 -6.13 1.87
CA LEU A 77 -8.59 -5.73 1.52
C LEU A 77 -7.57 -6.15 2.58
N ASN A 78 -7.88 -5.98 3.87
CA ASN A 78 -7.02 -6.44 4.97
C ASN A 78 -6.81 -7.97 4.96
N ASN A 79 -7.80 -8.71 4.46
CA ASN A 79 -7.69 -10.16 4.25
C ASN A 79 -7.08 -10.53 2.88
N SER A 80 -6.44 -9.59 2.17
CA SER A 80 -5.86 -9.81 0.83
C SER A 80 -6.86 -10.35 -0.20
N LYS A 81 -8.12 -9.87 -0.16
CA LYS A 81 -9.21 -10.27 -1.05
C LYS A 81 -9.77 -9.08 -1.84
N PRO A 82 -8.97 -8.44 -2.71
CA PRO A 82 -9.39 -7.24 -3.44
C PRO A 82 -10.61 -7.49 -4.35
N GLN A 83 -10.73 -8.68 -4.91
CA GLN A 83 -11.89 -9.04 -5.71
C GLN A 83 -13.21 -8.96 -4.92
N LYS A 84 -13.21 -9.37 -3.64
CA LYS A 84 -14.38 -9.23 -2.76
C LYS A 84 -14.73 -7.76 -2.49
N ALA A 85 -13.74 -6.88 -2.35
CA ALA A 85 -13.98 -5.44 -2.18
C ALA A 85 -14.69 -4.87 -3.41
N ILE A 86 -14.30 -5.28 -4.62
CA ILE A 86 -14.96 -4.89 -5.87
C ILE A 86 -16.42 -5.40 -5.90
N GLU A 87 -16.64 -6.65 -5.52
CA GLU A 87 -17.98 -7.27 -5.48
C GLU A 87 -18.95 -6.53 -4.54
N TYR A 88 -18.45 -5.96 -3.44
CA TYR A 88 -19.27 -5.14 -2.54
C TYR A 88 -19.63 -3.77 -3.12
N LEU A 89 -18.68 -3.09 -3.75
CA LEU A 89 -18.85 -1.68 -4.13
C LEU A 89 -19.32 -1.47 -5.57
N GLN A 90 -18.83 -2.26 -6.53
CA GLN A 90 -19.13 -2.06 -7.95
C GLN A 90 -20.63 -2.11 -8.27
N PRO A 91 -21.45 -3.03 -7.72
CA PRO A 91 -22.90 -3.05 -7.95
C PRO A 91 -23.64 -1.84 -7.39
N LYS A 92 -23.02 -1.11 -6.47
CA LYS A 92 -23.61 0.06 -5.80
C LYS A 92 -23.04 1.40 -6.29
N ILE A 93 -22.20 1.38 -7.31
CA ILE A 93 -21.44 2.55 -7.74
C ILE A 93 -22.31 3.73 -8.18
N GLU A 94 -23.47 3.47 -8.79
CA GLU A 94 -24.38 4.54 -9.21
C GLU A 94 -24.97 5.29 -8.02
N ASN A 95 -25.30 4.56 -6.95
CA ASN A 95 -25.86 5.14 -5.71
C ASN A 95 -24.78 5.93 -4.93
N PHE A 96 -23.51 5.51 -5.03
CA PHE A 96 -22.39 6.06 -4.27
C PHE A 96 -21.41 6.87 -5.15
N ASN A 97 -21.82 7.28 -6.33
CA ASN A 97 -20.95 7.91 -7.35
C ASN A 97 -20.22 9.20 -6.90
N ASN A 98 -20.66 9.84 -5.83
CA ASN A 98 -20.01 11.02 -5.26
C ASN A 98 -19.32 10.73 -3.92
N ASN A 99 -19.01 9.47 -3.62
CA ASN A 99 -18.30 9.10 -2.41
C ASN A 99 -16.81 8.82 -2.72
N TYR A 100 -15.93 9.64 -2.15
CA TYR A 100 -14.49 9.50 -2.33
C TYR A 100 -13.98 8.11 -1.94
N SER A 101 -14.37 7.61 -0.75
CA SER A 101 -13.86 6.33 -0.23
C SER A 101 -14.25 5.15 -1.12
N VAL A 102 -15.45 5.18 -1.69
CA VAL A 102 -15.90 4.14 -2.64
C VAL A 102 -15.00 4.11 -3.87
N HIS A 103 -14.74 5.26 -4.48
CA HIS A 103 -13.87 5.32 -5.65
C HIS A 103 -12.41 5.02 -5.32
N TYR A 104 -11.90 5.47 -4.18
CA TYR A 104 -10.54 5.17 -3.76
C TYR A 104 -10.36 3.65 -3.52
N ILE A 105 -11.28 3.00 -2.80
CA ILE A 105 -11.22 1.57 -2.52
C ILE A 105 -11.35 0.76 -3.82
N LEU A 106 -12.27 1.12 -4.71
CA LEU A 106 -12.36 0.47 -6.02
C LEU A 106 -11.07 0.63 -6.82
N GLY A 107 -10.52 1.85 -6.85
CA GLY A 107 -9.26 2.12 -7.55
C GLY A 107 -8.11 1.27 -7.01
N THR A 108 -7.93 1.22 -5.70
CA THR A 108 -6.87 0.40 -5.09
C THR A 108 -7.13 -1.10 -5.24
N SER A 109 -8.39 -1.54 -5.19
CA SER A 109 -8.74 -2.95 -5.41
C SER A 109 -8.47 -3.40 -6.83
N TYR A 110 -8.82 -2.59 -7.84
CA TYR A 110 -8.50 -2.86 -9.23
C TYR A 110 -6.99 -2.85 -9.48
N TYR A 111 -6.25 -1.94 -8.84
CA TYR A 111 -4.78 -1.94 -8.90
C TYR A 111 -4.19 -3.28 -8.40
N GLN A 112 -4.65 -3.78 -7.26
CA GLN A 112 -4.15 -5.02 -6.67
C GLN A 112 -4.43 -6.28 -7.51
N ILE A 113 -5.47 -6.27 -8.35
CA ILE A 113 -5.75 -7.37 -9.28
C ILE A 113 -5.15 -7.17 -10.68
N GLY A 114 -4.41 -6.06 -10.89
CA GLY A 114 -3.76 -5.74 -12.17
C GLY A 114 -4.69 -5.15 -13.23
N ASP A 115 -5.92 -4.77 -12.88
CA ASP A 115 -6.84 -4.06 -13.79
C ASP A 115 -6.58 -2.55 -13.71
N PHE A 116 -5.51 -2.11 -14.39
CA PHE A 116 -5.03 -0.74 -14.34
C PHE A 116 -6.01 0.26 -14.99
N ASP A 117 -6.77 -0.14 -16.00
CA ASP A 117 -7.74 0.73 -16.68
C ASP A 117 -8.89 1.12 -15.73
N ASN A 118 -9.49 0.15 -15.05
CA ASN A 118 -10.52 0.43 -14.05
C ASN A 118 -9.95 1.14 -12.82
N SER A 119 -8.74 0.81 -12.42
CA SER A 119 -8.05 1.49 -11.33
C SER A 119 -7.86 2.98 -11.63
N GLU A 120 -7.28 3.35 -12.79
CA GLU A 120 -7.10 4.73 -13.23
C GLU A 120 -8.43 5.50 -13.22
N LYS A 121 -9.47 4.91 -13.83
CA LYS A 121 -10.82 5.50 -13.90
C LYS A 121 -11.36 5.88 -12.52
N HIS A 122 -11.26 4.94 -11.56
CA HIS A 122 -11.78 5.16 -10.21
C HIS A 122 -10.91 6.13 -9.41
N LEU A 123 -9.59 6.08 -9.52
CA LEU A 123 -8.68 7.02 -8.85
C LEU A 123 -8.82 8.45 -9.37
N ILE A 124 -8.99 8.64 -10.69
CA ILE A 124 -9.30 9.94 -11.25
C ILE A 124 -10.63 10.47 -10.67
N LYS A 125 -11.66 9.61 -10.58
CA LYS A 125 -12.93 10.03 -9.98
C LYS A 125 -12.79 10.38 -8.49
N ALA A 126 -11.99 9.62 -7.73
CA ALA A 126 -11.65 9.94 -6.35
C ALA A 126 -10.98 11.32 -6.24
N LEU A 127 -10.02 11.63 -7.12
CA LEU A 127 -9.35 12.94 -7.16
C LEU A 127 -10.25 14.09 -7.60
N LEU A 128 -11.25 13.83 -8.44
CA LEU A 128 -12.27 14.84 -8.78
C LEU A 128 -13.13 15.21 -7.56
N ILE A 129 -13.39 14.25 -6.66
CA ILE A 129 -14.15 14.47 -5.42
C ILE A 129 -13.26 15.09 -4.33
N PHE A 130 -12.04 14.57 -4.18
CA PHE A 130 -11.07 15.06 -3.20
C PHE A 130 -9.68 15.25 -3.84
N PRO A 131 -9.41 16.42 -4.44
CA PRO A 131 -8.15 16.71 -5.14
C PRO A 131 -6.89 16.60 -4.26
N GLY A 132 -7.03 16.78 -2.94
CA GLY A 132 -5.94 16.68 -1.97
C GLY A 132 -5.52 15.27 -1.58
N SER A 133 -6.14 14.23 -2.15
CA SER A 133 -5.84 12.85 -1.77
C SER A 133 -4.43 12.41 -2.18
N ARG A 134 -3.52 12.35 -1.22
CA ARG A 134 -2.16 11.83 -1.42
C ARG A 134 -2.18 10.36 -1.87
N SER A 135 -2.94 9.52 -1.17
CA SER A 135 -3.02 8.09 -1.47
C SER A 135 -3.49 7.81 -2.90
N SER A 136 -4.50 8.55 -3.39
CA SER A 136 -4.95 8.40 -4.78
C SER A 136 -3.89 8.85 -5.79
N LYS A 137 -3.13 9.91 -5.49
CA LYS A 137 -2.04 10.38 -6.36
C LYS A 137 -0.88 9.38 -6.40
N HIS A 138 -0.49 8.82 -5.25
CA HIS A 138 0.53 7.77 -5.21
C HIS A 138 0.16 6.57 -6.07
N THR A 139 -1.03 6.01 -5.86
CA THR A 139 -1.46 4.83 -6.64
C THR A 139 -1.57 5.16 -8.13
N LEU A 140 -2.07 6.34 -8.48
CA LEU A 140 -2.20 6.75 -9.88
C LEU A 140 -0.83 6.96 -10.54
N ALA A 141 0.15 7.54 -9.82
CA ALA A 141 1.51 7.68 -10.31
C ALA A 141 2.16 6.31 -10.60
N MET A 142 1.98 5.33 -9.70
CA MET A 142 2.46 3.96 -9.92
C MET A 142 1.81 3.29 -11.14
N ILE A 143 0.51 3.52 -11.38
CA ILE A 143 -0.17 3.03 -12.58
C ILE A 143 0.43 3.66 -13.84
N TYR A 144 0.70 4.97 -13.81
CA TYR A 144 1.31 5.66 -14.94
C TYR A 144 2.72 5.17 -15.22
N ASP A 145 3.52 4.86 -14.19
CA ASP A 145 4.83 4.23 -14.34
C ASP A 145 4.73 2.88 -15.04
N GLN A 146 3.86 2.01 -14.58
CA GLN A 146 3.68 0.68 -15.18
C GLN A 146 3.20 0.73 -16.63
N ASN A 147 2.43 1.76 -16.98
CA ASN A 147 1.95 1.98 -18.34
C ASN A 147 2.93 2.80 -19.21
N GLY A 148 4.11 3.15 -18.72
CA GLY A 148 5.11 3.95 -19.45
C GLY A 148 4.68 5.40 -19.68
N LEU A 149 3.72 5.91 -18.91
CA LEU A 149 3.22 7.28 -19.02
C LEU A 149 4.04 8.23 -18.13
N TRP A 150 5.37 8.22 -18.34
CA TRP A 150 6.38 8.84 -17.47
C TRP A 150 6.10 10.31 -17.15
N ILE A 151 5.66 11.11 -18.12
CA ILE A 151 5.36 12.53 -17.91
C ILE A 151 4.24 12.71 -16.88
N LYS A 152 3.25 11.82 -16.90
CA LYS A 152 2.13 11.88 -15.94
C LYS A 152 2.55 11.43 -14.55
N SER A 153 3.32 10.35 -14.43
CA SER A 153 3.81 9.86 -13.14
C SER A 153 4.75 10.87 -12.48
N ASP A 154 5.73 11.40 -13.23
CA ASP A 154 6.65 12.43 -12.75
C ASP A 154 5.91 13.67 -12.24
N SER A 155 4.89 14.13 -12.99
CA SER A 155 4.08 15.27 -12.58
C SER A 155 3.38 15.05 -11.23
N LEU A 156 2.86 13.84 -10.99
CA LEU A 156 2.22 13.48 -9.72
C LEU A 156 3.22 13.37 -8.57
N TYR A 157 4.39 12.74 -8.80
CA TYR A 157 5.43 12.67 -7.77
C TYR A 157 5.94 14.06 -7.38
N LEU A 158 6.19 14.93 -8.37
CA LEU A 158 6.61 16.32 -8.12
C LEU A 158 5.53 17.11 -7.38
N GLU A 159 4.25 16.91 -7.69
CA GLU A 159 3.14 17.53 -6.97
C GLU A 159 3.09 17.07 -5.51
N LEU A 160 3.24 15.76 -5.26
CA LEU A 160 3.28 15.18 -3.91
C LEU A 160 4.43 15.78 -3.09
N ILE A 161 5.65 15.78 -3.63
CA ILE A 161 6.85 16.33 -3.00
C ILE A 161 6.72 17.83 -2.73
N THR A 162 6.15 18.57 -3.68
CA THR A 162 5.96 20.02 -3.54
C THR A 162 4.91 20.36 -2.49
N THR A 163 3.86 19.52 -2.39
CA THR A 163 2.77 19.69 -1.40
C THR A 163 3.23 19.31 0.00
N ASP A 164 4.03 18.25 0.12
CA ASP A 164 4.58 17.77 1.38
C ASP A 164 6.04 17.32 1.19
N SER A 165 6.97 18.20 1.55
CA SER A 165 8.40 17.91 1.45
C SER A 165 8.90 16.83 2.43
N THR A 166 8.03 16.27 3.25
CA THR A 166 8.31 15.14 4.15
C THR A 166 7.70 13.83 3.67
N ASP A 167 7.16 13.79 2.45
CA ASP A 167 6.61 12.58 1.82
C ASP A 167 7.73 11.64 1.34
N ALA A 168 8.32 10.88 2.26
CA ALA A 168 9.40 9.93 1.94
C ALA A 168 8.99 8.92 0.85
N GLN A 169 7.72 8.51 0.83
CA GLN A 169 7.21 7.58 -0.16
C GLN A 169 7.24 8.18 -1.58
N ALA A 170 6.85 9.46 -1.72
CA ALA A 170 6.89 10.12 -3.02
C ALA A 170 8.32 10.24 -3.55
N TYR A 171 9.26 10.64 -2.69
CA TYR A 171 10.68 10.68 -3.04
C TYR A 171 11.20 9.31 -3.46
N ASN A 172 10.92 8.26 -2.69
CA ASN A 172 11.38 6.92 -3.00
C ASN A 172 10.78 6.37 -4.29
N ASN A 173 9.47 6.51 -4.47
CA ASN A 173 8.79 5.99 -5.67
C ASN A 173 9.25 6.72 -6.93
N PHE A 174 9.49 8.03 -6.84
CA PHE A 174 10.06 8.80 -7.95
C PHE A 174 11.48 8.33 -8.28
N ALA A 175 12.34 8.14 -7.26
CA ALA A 175 13.68 7.62 -7.44
C ALA A 175 13.66 6.21 -8.10
N TYR A 176 12.78 5.33 -7.63
CA TYR A 176 12.61 4.00 -8.18
C TYR A 176 12.14 4.03 -9.64
N SER A 177 11.15 4.87 -9.96
CA SER A 177 10.68 5.06 -11.35
C SER A 177 11.81 5.53 -12.27
N LEU A 178 12.64 6.47 -11.82
CA LEU A 178 13.77 6.96 -12.61
C LEU A 178 14.81 5.87 -12.86
N VAL A 179 15.17 5.10 -11.83
CA VAL A 179 16.21 4.06 -11.98
C VAL A 179 15.74 2.91 -12.85
N GLU A 180 14.49 2.48 -12.73
CA GLU A 180 13.93 1.38 -13.54
C GLU A 180 13.90 1.70 -15.04
N ARG A 181 13.68 2.95 -15.39
CA ARG A 181 13.71 3.39 -16.80
C ARG A 181 15.06 3.90 -17.27
N HIS A 182 16.11 3.76 -16.47
CA HIS A 182 17.48 4.22 -16.75
C HIS A 182 17.56 5.72 -17.10
N ASP A 183 16.72 6.54 -16.46
CA ASP A 183 16.64 7.98 -16.71
C ASP A 183 17.19 8.74 -15.49
N ASN A 184 17.99 9.75 -15.74
CA ASN A 184 18.51 10.70 -14.76
C ASN A 184 18.90 10.10 -13.39
N LEU A 185 19.89 9.19 -13.40
CA LEU A 185 20.35 8.46 -12.21
C LEU A 185 20.85 9.39 -11.09
N GLU A 186 21.36 10.60 -11.43
CA GLU A 186 21.76 11.60 -10.46
C GLU A 186 20.55 12.14 -9.69
N LEU A 187 19.46 12.44 -10.38
CA LEU A 187 18.19 12.86 -9.74
C LEU A 187 17.61 11.72 -8.90
N ALA A 188 17.62 10.48 -9.43
CA ALA A 188 17.19 9.32 -8.68
C ALA A 188 17.94 9.18 -7.36
N LEU A 189 19.27 9.35 -7.39
CA LEU A 189 20.12 9.30 -6.20
C LEU A 189 19.76 10.40 -5.19
N GLU A 190 19.57 11.65 -5.65
CA GLU A 190 19.16 12.75 -4.79
C GLU A 190 17.83 12.45 -4.10
N MET A 191 16.81 12.04 -4.85
CA MET A 191 15.48 11.72 -4.32
C MET A 191 15.56 10.57 -3.31
N SER A 192 16.28 9.50 -3.62
CA SER A 192 16.43 8.35 -2.72
C SER A 192 17.17 8.69 -1.43
N ILE A 193 18.20 9.55 -1.49
CA ILE A 193 18.90 10.05 -0.28
C ILE A 193 17.92 10.85 0.60
N ILE A 194 17.06 11.68 0.00
CA ILE A 194 16.07 12.44 0.76
C ILE A 194 15.09 11.50 1.43
N ALA A 195 14.55 10.51 0.71
CA ALA A 195 13.64 9.51 1.27
C ALA A 195 14.24 8.81 2.50
N ASN A 196 15.48 8.33 2.39
CA ASN A 196 16.19 7.66 3.49
C ASN A 196 16.52 8.60 4.66
N ARG A 197 16.68 9.90 4.42
CA ARG A 197 16.86 10.90 5.49
C ARG A 197 15.56 11.14 6.26
N ILE A 198 14.42 11.20 5.57
CA ILE A 198 13.09 11.41 6.18
C ILE A 198 12.68 10.18 6.97
N GLN A 199 12.87 9.00 6.41
CA GLN A 199 12.49 7.72 7.05
C GLN A 199 13.68 6.75 7.02
N PRO A 200 14.60 6.86 7.98
CA PRO A 200 15.73 5.95 8.11
C PRO A 200 15.25 4.52 8.42
N LYS A 201 16.05 3.54 8.00
CA LYS A 201 15.77 2.10 8.27
C LYS A 201 14.47 1.58 7.68
N SER A 202 14.09 2.09 6.52
CA SER A 202 13.04 1.51 5.69
C SER A 202 13.68 0.54 4.69
N ALA A 203 13.37 -0.74 4.79
CA ALA A 203 13.96 -1.74 3.88
C ALA A 203 13.72 -1.37 2.40
N PRO A 204 12.51 -1.02 1.93
CA PRO A 204 12.31 -0.62 0.54
C PRO A 204 13.12 0.61 0.11
N TYR A 205 13.35 1.58 1.02
CA TYR A 205 14.07 2.80 0.67
C TYR A 205 15.58 2.57 0.60
N LEU A 206 16.11 1.74 1.49
CA LEU A 206 17.51 1.30 1.44
C LEU A 206 17.77 0.46 0.19
N ASP A 207 16.84 -0.41 -0.17
CA ASP A 207 16.93 -1.22 -1.39
C ASP A 207 16.99 -0.32 -2.64
N THR A 208 16.06 0.63 -2.78
CA THR A 208 16.08 1.60 -3.89
C THR A 208 17.40 2.37 -3.95
N LEU A 209 17.92 2.82 -2.81
CA LEU A 209 19.21 3.54 -2.75
C LEU A 209 20.37 2.65 -3.19
N GLY A 210 20.40 1.42 -2.71
CA GLY A 210 21.41 0.44 -3.10
C GLY A 210 21.32 0.07 -4.57
N TRP A 211 20.12 -0.10 -5.12
CA TRP A 211 19.89 -0.36 -6.53
C TRP A 211 20.38 0.79 -7.42
N ILE A 212 20.13 2.05 -7.02
CA ILE A 212 20.67 3.22 -7.73
C ILE A 212 22.21 3.22 -7.72
N TYR A 213 22.84 2.91 -6.58
CA TYR A 213 24.31 2.79 -6.53
C TYR A 213 24.81 1.65 -7.43
N PHE A 214 24.08 0.54 -7.53
CA PHE A 214 24.40 -0.54 -8.46
C PHE A 214 24.39 -0.05 -9.92
N MET A 215 23.34 0.67 -10.31
CA MET A 215 23.22 1.23 -11.66
C MET A 215 24.29 2.30 -11.97
N LEU A 216 24.83 2.94 -10.93
CA LEU A 216 25.99 3.86 -11.01
C LEU A 216 27.34 3.12 -10.94
N GLU A 217 27.37 1.79 -10.97
CA GLU A 217 28.55 0.93 -10.85
C GLU A 217 29.35 1.13 -9.54
N GLN A 218 28.72 1.71 -8.50
CA GLN A 218 29.30 1.89 -7.16
C GLN A 218 29.00 0.67 -6.27
N TYR A 219 29.51 -0.49 -6.64
CA TYR A 219 29.15 -1.80 -6.07
C TYR A 219 29.35 -1.94 -4.56
N ASP A 220 30.38 -1.29 -4.00
CA ASP A 220 30.62 -1.34 -2.54
C ASP A 220 29.47 -0.70 -1.77
N LYS A 221 29.00 0.49 -2.21
CA LYS A 221 27.85 1.15 -1.60
C LYS A 221 26.55 0.42 -1.87
N ALA A 222 26.39 -0.09 -3.10
CA ALA A 222 25.23 -0.90 -3.46
C ALA A 222 25.08 -2.08 -2.49
N LEU A 223 26.17 -2.81 -2.25
CA LEU A 223 26.19 -3.95 -1.35
C LEU A 223 25.89 -3.55 0.10
N GLU A 224 26.45 -2.44 0.58
CA GLU A 224 26.20 -1.91 1.93
C GLU A 224 24.71 -1.66 2.16
N TYR A 225 24.06 -0.87 1.29
CA TYR A 225 22.65 -0.50 1.46
C TYR A 225 21.69 -1.66 1.24
N VAL A 226 21.91 -2.52 0.24
CA VAL A 226 21.01 -3.67 0.00
C VAL A 226 21.19 -4.75 1.07
N GLN A 227 22.38 -4.93 1.64
CA GLN A 227 22.56 -5.81 2.80
C GLN A 227 21.85 -5.28 4.06
N GLU A 228 21.88 -3.97 4.29
CA GLU A 228 21.10 -3.36 5.37
C GLU A 228 19.60 -3.56 5.13
N SER A 229 19.12 -3.32 3.90
CA SER A 229 17.73 -3.59 3.50
C SER A 229 17.35 -5.06 3.76
N TYR A 230 18.15 -6.01 3.30
CA TYR A 230 17.95 -7.44 3.52
C TYR A 230 17.93 -7.81 5.02
N SER A 231 18.72 -7.15 5.84
CA SER A 231 18.73 -7.39 7.30
C SER A 231 17.42 -6.95 7.98
N LEU A 232 16.72 -5.98 7.40
CA LEU A 232 15.44 -5.45 7.88
C LEU A 232 14.25 -6.24 7.32
N ASP A 233 14.33 -6.69 6.07
CA ASP A 233 13.30 -7.49 5.42
C ASP A 233 13.95 -8.52 4.46
N ASN A 234 14.06 -9.75 4.92
CA ASN A 234 14.58 -10.88 4.13
C ASN A 234 13.47 -11.73 3.49
N THR A 235 12.23 -11.25 3.52
CA THR A 235 11.06 -11.92 2.94
C THR A 235 10.56 -11.26 1.66
N ASN A 236 11.17 -10.16 1.24
CA ASN A 236 10.84 -9.47 0.01
C ASN A 236 11.69 -10.01 -1.15
N PRO A 237 11.08 -10.66 -2.17
CA PRO A 237 11.83 -11.27 -3.27
C PRO A 237 12.62 -10.26 -4.11
N VAL A 238 12.18 -9.00 -4.21
CA VAL A 238 12.89 -7.95 -4.97
C VAL A 238 14.22 -7.60 -4.29
N ILE A 239 14.22 -7.44 -2.96
CA ILE A 239 15.44 -7.16 -2.19
C ILE A 239 16.45 -8.30 -2.36
N LEU A 240 15.98 -9.56 -2.31
CA LEU A 240 16.84 -10.72 -2.53
C LEU A 240 17.41 -10.73 -3.95
N GLU A 241 16.60 -10.41 -4.95
CA GLU A 241 17.04 -10.35 -6.35
C GLU A 241 18.11 -9.29 -6.55
N HIS A 242 17.90 -8.07 -6.04
CA HIS A 242 18.89 -6.99 -6.10
C HIS A 242 20.20 -7.37 -5.38
N LEU A 243 20.11 -7.98 -4.18
CA LEU A 243 21.28 -8.47 -3.46
C LEU A 243 22.06 -9.50 -4.29
N ALA A 244 21.37 -10.43 -4.92
CA ALA A 244 21.99 -11.46 -5.74
C ALA A 244 22.64 -10.86 -6.99
N ASP A 245 22.00 -9.89 -7.67
CA ASP A 245 22.55 -9.17 -8.81
C ASP A 245 23.87 -8.46 -8.44
N ILE A 246 23.90 -7.78 -7.29
CA ILE A 246 25.10 -7.09 -6.78
C ILE A 246 26.21 -8.09 -6.42
N LEU A 247 25.86 -9.19 -5.73
CA LEU A 247 26.83 -10.22 -5.40
C LEU A 247 27.44 -10.85 -6.65
N LYS A 248 26.64 -11.07 -7.68
CA LYS A 248 27.11 -11.60 -8.98
C LYS A 248 28.06 -10.62 -9.65
N ALA A 249 27.74 -9.32 -9.68
CA ALA A 249 28.58 -8.27 -10.26
C ALA A 249 29.91 -8.08 -9.49
N THR A 250 29.98 -8.53 -8.24
CA THR A 250 31.18 -8.50 -7.40
C THR A 250 31.89 -9.87 -7.33
N ASP A 251 31.73 -10.73 -8.34
CA ASP A 251 32.34 -12.05 -8.45
C ASP A 251 32.02 -13.05 -7.32
N GLN A 252 30.95 -12.80 -6.55
CA GLN A 252 30.48 -13.71 -5.47
C GLN A 252 29.38 -14.65 -5.97
N VAL A 253 29.60 -15.29 -7.14
CA VAL A 253 28.61 -16.06 -7.91
C VAL A 253 27.92 -17.15 -7.06
N SER A 254 28.67 -17.92 -6.28
CA SER A 254 28.08 -19.00 -5.47
C SER A 254 27.10 -18.47 -4.42
N LYS A 255 27.38 -17.31 -3.81
CA LYS A 255 26.44 -16.66 -2.87
C LYS A 255 25.24 -16.08 -3.61
N ALA A 256 25.47 -15.44 -4.78
CA ALA A 256 24.39 -14.90 -5.59
C ALA A 256 23.38 -16.00 -5.96
N ASN A 257 23.85 -17.16 -6.41
CA ASN A 257 22.98 -18.29 -6.76
C ASN A 257 22.13 -18.77 -5.57
N LEU A 258 22.69 -18.81 -4.36
CA LEU A 258 21.92 -19.14 -3.15
C LEU A 258 20.81 -18.13 -2.86
N ILE A 259 21.12 -16.84 -2.98
CA ILE A 259 20.12 -15.75 -2.73
C ILE A 259 19.05 -15.75 -3.82
N TYR A 260 19.39 -15.97 -5.10
CA TYR A 260 18.41 -16.14 -6.17
C TYR A 260 17.45 -17.31 -5.88
N MET A 261 17.95 -18.46 -5.43
CA MET A 261 17.08 -19.58 -5.07
C MET A 261 16.15 -19.22 -3.92
N GLN A 262 16.64 -18.52 -2.89
CA GLN A 262 15.78 -18.00 -1.81
C GLN A 262 14.70 -17.05 -2.32
N ALA A 263 15.03 -16.15 -3.27
CA ALA A 263 14.05 -15.26 -3.88
C ALA A 263 12.93 -16.03 -4.59
N ILE A 264 13.27 -17.09 -5.33
CA ILE A 264 12.29 -17.98 -5.98
C ILE A 264 11.39 -18.66 -4.95
N ASP A 265 11.98 -19.20 -3.88
CA ASP A 265 11.25 -19.95 -2.83
C ASP A 265 10.20 -19.09 -2.12
N ILE A 266 10.41 -17.78 -2.03
CA ILE A 266 9.47 -16.82 -1.42
C ILE A 266 8.56 -16.11 -2.42
N GLY A 267 8.53 -16.54 -3.69
CA GLY A 267 7.58 -16.08 -4.69
C GLY A 267 8.12 -15.04 -5.68
N GLY A 268 9.43 -14.89 -5.80
CA GLY A 268 10.07 -14.11 -6.86
C GLY A 268 9.81 -14.73 -8.25
N ASP A 269 9.96 -13.92 -9.30
CA ASP A 269 9.77 -14.37 -10.67
C ASP A 269 10.79 -15.46 -11.06
N SER A 270 10.35 -16.71 -10.93
CA SER A 270 11.21 -17.86 -11.15
C SER A 270 11.77 -17.94 -12.58
N LEU A 271 11.03 -17.45 -13.59
CA LEU A 271 11.49 -17.48 -14.98
C LEU A 271 12.61 -16.45 -15.22
N SER A 272 12.43 -15.24 -14.73
CA SER A 272 13.44 -14.20 -14.82
C SER A 272 14.69 -14.56 -14.02
N ILE A 273 14.52 -14.97 -12.77
CA ILE A 273 15.63 -15.27 -11.85
C ILE A 273 16.43 -16.48 -12.32
N GLN A 274 15.78 -17.54 -12.83
CA GLN A 274 16.50 -18.73 -13.36
C GLN A 274 17.44 -18.41 -14.51
N GLN A 275 17.13 -17.40 -15.33
CA GLN A 275 18.03 -16.95 -16.41
C GLN A 275 19.28 -16.27 -15.86
N LYS A 276 19.22 -15.71 -14.64
CA LYS A 276 20.36 -15.06 -13.96
C LYS A 276 21.25 -16.05 -13.22
N ILE A 277 20.75 -17.22 -12.83
CA ILE A 277 21.53 -18.26 -12.17
C ILE A 277 22.51 -18.87 -13.16
N ASN A 278 23.82 -18.75 -12.90
CA ASN A 278 24.81 -19.46 -13.68
C ASN A 278 24.74 -20.96 -13.32
N ILE A 279 24.40 -21.76 -14.31
CA ILE A 279 24.63 -23.21 -14.27
C ILE A 279 26.09 -23.40 -14.68
N GLU A 280 26.97 -23.77 -13.72
CA GLU A 280 28.33 -24.23 -14.02
C GLU A 280 28.28 -25.58 -14.72
#